data_bdcb8ddeef4148a9011bf8303dcafda5
#
_entry.id   bdcb8ddeef4148a9011bf8303dcafda5
#
_cell.length_a   1.000
_cell.length_b   1.000
_cell.length_c   1.000
_cell.angle_alpha   90.00
_cell.angle_beta   90.00
_cell.angle_gamma   90.00
#
_symmetry.space_group_name_H-M   'P 1'
#
loop_
_entity.id
_entity.type
_entity.pdbx_description
1 polymer ?
#
loop_
_entity_poly.entity_id
_entity_poly.type
_entity_poly.pdbx_seq_one_letter_code
_entity_poly.pdbx_strand_id
1 'polypeptide(L)'
;LTKEWGGFEALSAGIGAMTGQSPSAHGVEAMAEKGIDITAQRSCQLTAEMVAGADLIFGMTRGHIEGVLLFFPQAADKTFLVRDFVEELPPGQKDIADPIGGDLRIYQECRDQIKQGIDALMEFVEKTTEGGALAAVSNVLALGADHGGFDLKEELKAHLAERGLEVVDYGPSSDDSCDYPDFARGVARAVASGECGFGILVCKTGVGMSMAANKVAGA
;
A
#
# COMPACT_ATOMS: atom_id res chain seq x y z
N LEU A 1 -8.35 20.27 0.63
CA LEU A 1 -8.93 20.38 -0.71
C LEU A 1 -9.12 18.99 -1.27
N THR A 2 -10.36 18.54 -1.37
CA THR A 2 -10.76 17.33 -2.06
C THR A 2 -10.78 17.65 -3.56
N LYS A 3 -10.04 16.90 -4.36
CA LYS A 3 -10.18 16.91 -5.80
C LYS A 3 -10.60 15.51 -6.21
N GLU A 4 -11.84 15.37 -6.68
CA GLU A 4 -12.31 14.12 -7.26
C GLU A 4 -11.56 13.86 -8.57
N TRP A 5 -10.88 12.73 -8.62
CA TRP A 5 -10.19 12.26 -9.82
C TRP A 5 -10.57 10.80 -10.04
N GLY A 6 -11.39 10.54 -11.04
CA GLY A 6 -11.77 9.16 -11.39
C GLY A 6 -12.36 8.33 -10.24
N GLY A 7 -13.04 8.98 -9.27
CA GLY A 7 -13.58 8.30 -8.09
C GLY A 7 -12.67 8.33 -6.85
N PHE A 8 -11.51 8.98 -6.92
CA PHE A 8 -10.60 9.16 -5.78
C PHE A 8 -10.77 10.53 -5.13
N GLU A 9 -10.71 10.57 -3.80
CA GLU A 9 -10.62 11.78 -3.00
C GLU A 9 -9.19 11.92 -2.47
N ALA A 10 -8.51 13.03 -2.80
CA ALA A 10 -7.14 13.27 -2.36
C ALA A 10 -7.08 14.34 -1.27
N LEU A 11 -6.45 14.01 -0.15
CA LEU A 11 -6.16 14.91 0.97
C LEU A 11 -4.65 15.09 1.12
N SER A 12 -4.22 16.23 1.66
CA SER A 12 -2.81 16.45 2.03
C SER A 12 -2.69 16.98 3.44
N ALA A 13 -1.71 16.48 4.19
CA ALA A 13 -1.43 16.90 5.56
C ALA A 13 0.06 16.72 5.88
N GLY A 14 0.54 17.41 6.90
CA GLY A 14 1.91 17.24 7.40
C GLY A 14 1.92 16.78 8.86
N ILE A 15 2.85 15.92 9.23
CA ILE A 15 2.99 15.37 10.60
C ILE A 15 3.27 16.51 11.61
N GLY A 16 4.09 17.49 11.22
CA GLY A 16 4.42 18.65 12.04
C GLY A 16 3.97 19.99 11.43
N ALA A 17 2.96 19.97 10.56
CA ALA A 17 2.51 21.18 9.87
C ALA A 17 1.81 22.15 10.82
N MET A 18 2.15 23.43 10.68
CA MET A 18 1.31 24.51 11.23
C MET A 18 0.11 24.72 10.31
N THR A 19 -1.09 24.55 10.84
CA THR A 19 -2.32 24.69 10.06
C THR A 19 -2.53 26.11 9.56
N GLY A 20 -3.00 26.27 8.32
CA GLY A 20 -3.41 27.55 7.73
C GLY A 20 -2.31 28.30 6.98
N GLN A 21 -1.11 27.74 6.83
CA GLN A 21 -0.04 28.38 6.06
C GLN A 21 -0.31 28.30 4.56
N SER A 22 0.00 29.38 3.84
CA SER A 22 -0.04 29.41 2.38
C SER A 22 1.11 28.64 1.76
N PRO A 23 0.97 28.16 0.52
CA PRO A 23 2.10 27.60 -0.25
C PRO A 23 3.21 28.63 -0.45
N SER A 24 4.45 28.13 -0.61
CA SER A 24 5.59 28.99 -0.95
C SER A 24 5.42 29.62 -2.35
N ALA A 25 6.04 30.79 -2.56
CA ALA A 25 5.96 31.50 -3.85
C ALA A 25 6.46 30.62 -5.02
N HIS A 26 7.61 29.96 -4.86
CA HIS A 26 8.14 29.04 -5.90
C HIS A 26 7.28 27.80 -6.09
N GLY A 27 6.59 27.32 -5.04
CA GLY A 27 5.60 26.25 -5.17
C GLY A 27 4.42 26.66 -6.04
N VAL A 28 3.87 27.85 -5.81
CA VAL A 28 2.79 28.41 -6.63
C VAL A 28 3.25 28.59 -8.08
N GLU A 29 4.42 29.15 -8.30
CA GLU A 29 4.98 29.39 -9.64
C GLU A 29 5.20 28.08 -10.41
N ALA A 30 5.85 27.10 -9.78
CA ALA A 30 6.11 25.79 -10.38
C ALA A 30 4.81 25.06 -10.78
N MET A 31 3.75 25.17 -9.96
CA MET A 31 2.46 24.54 -10.28
C MET A 31 1.68 25.32 -11.35
N ALA A 32 1.79 26.66 -11.36
CA ALA A 32 1.15 27.51 -12.38
C ALA A 32 1.67 27.21 -13.80
N GLU A 33 2.93 26.84 -13.97
CA GLU A 33 3.50 26.37 -15.25
C GLU A 33 2.76 25.14 -15.84
N LYS A 34 2.13 24.34 -14.98
CA LYS A 34 1.31 23.19 -15.38
C LYS A 34 -0.20 23.52 -15.41
N GLY A 35 -0.57 24.80 -15.29
CA GLY A 35 -1.96 25.23 -15.25
C GLY A 35 -2.70 24.89 -13.96
N ILE A 36 -1.97 24.59 -12.89
CA ILE A 36 -2.55 24.19 -11.59
C ILE A 36 -2.43 25.37 -10.61
N ASP A 37 -3.56 25.92 -10.19
CA ASP A 37 -3.61 26.96 -9.17
C ASP A 37 -3.71 26.34 -7.77
N ILE A 38 -2.70 26.60 -6.94
CA ILE A 38 -2.65 26.18 -5.54
C ILE A 38 -2.71 27.36 -4.54
N THR A 39 -2.98 28.56 -5.00
CA THR A 39 -2.95 29.79 -4.17
C THR A 39 -3.94 29.75 -3.00
N ALA A 40 -5.08 29.07 -3.18
CA ALA A 40 -6.10 28.89 -2.14
C ALA A 40 -5.80 27.75 -1.16
N GLN A 41 -4.79 26.93 -1.43
CA GLN A 41 -4.45 25.81 -0.55
C GLN A 41 -3.89 26.30 0.79
N ARG A 42 -4.14 25.54 1.85
CA ARG A 42 -3.62 25.80 3.19
C ARG A 42 -3.10 24.50 3.77
N SER A 43 -1.97 24.59 4.48
CA SER A 43 -1.44 23.46 5.22
C SER A 43 -2.41 23.01 6.32
N CYS A 44 -2.42 21.71 6.60
CA CYS A 44 -3.10 21.16 7.76
C CYS A 44 -2.25 20.10 8.44
N GLN A 45 -2.44 19.94 9.73
CA GLN A 45 -1.78 18.88 10.49
C GLN A 45 -2.48 17.55 10.24
N LEU A 46 -1.69 16.47 10.16
CA LEU A 46 -2.21 15.11 10.07
C LEU A 46 -2.95 14.75 11.35
N THR A 47 -4.17 14.24 11.22
CA THR A 47 -5.02 13.81 12.34
C THR A 47 -5.30 12.32 12.33
N ALA A 48 -5.70 11.78 13.47
CA ALA A 48 -6.09 10.37 13.59
C ALA A 48 -7.28 10.02 12.69
N GLU A 49 -8.25 10.96 12.54
CA GLU A 49 -9.41 10.77 11.66
C GLU A 49 -8.99 10.69 10.19
N MET A 50 -8.04 11.52 9.74
CA MET A 50 -7.52 11.45 8.38
C MET A 50 -6.83 10.11 8.13
N VAL A 51 -6.01 9.65 9.09
CA VAL A 51 -5.34 8.36 8.98
C VAL A 51 -6.34 7.20 8.98
N ALA A 52 -7.36 7.25 9.83
CA ALA A 52 -8.39 6.20 9.90
C ALA A 52 -9.24 6.14 8.61
N GLY A 53 -9.60 7.31 8.05
CA GLY A 53 -10.45 7.41 6.86
C GLY A 53 -9.73 7.24 5.53
N ALA A 54 -8.39 7.25 5.51
CA ALA A 54 -7.63 7.06 4.28
C ALA A 54 -7.51 5.57 3.93
N ASP A 55 -7.74 5.21 2.67
CA ASP A 55 -7.45 3.88 2.14
C ASP A 55 -5.95 3.70 1.91
N LEU A 56 -5.28 4.76 1.40
CA LEU A 56 -3.84 4.78 1.15
C LEU A 56 -3.23 6.09 1.68
N ILE A 57 -2.01 5.99 2.19
CA ILE A 57 -1.24 7.12 2.71
C ILE A 57 0.12 7.15 2.00
N PHE A 58 0.49 8.31 1.46
CA PHE A 58 1.74 8.47 0.74
C PHE A 58 2.65 9.49 1.40
N GLY A 59 3.88 9.06 1.73
CA GLY A 59 4.94 9.93 2.20
C GLY A 59 5.90 10.33 1.08
N MET A 60 6.47 11.53 1.16
CA MET A 60 7.50 11.99 0.22
C MET A 60 8.86 11.36 0.50
N THR A 61 9.13 11.02 1.76
CA THR A 61 10.39 10.40 2.22
C THR A 61 10.11 9.27 3.19
N ARG A 62 11.10 8.40 3.40
CA ARG A 62 11.06 7.37 4.45
C ARG A 62 10.86 7.97 5.84
N GLY A 63 11.47 9.12 6.12
CA GLY A 63 11.24 9.83 7.37
C GLY A 63 9.78 10.22 7.59
N HIS A 64 9.03 10.51 6.52
CA HIS A 64 7.58 10.74 6.63
C HIS A 64 6.84 9.43 6.94
N ILE A 65 7.20 8.31 6.30
CA ILE A 65 6.63 7.00 6.62
C ILE A 65 6.87 6.64 8.09
N GLU A 66 8.13 6.73 8.54
CA GLU A 66 8.53 6.46 9.93
C GLU A 66 7.76 7.36 10.91
N GLY A 67 7.60 8.64 10.58
CA GLY A 67 6.84 9.59 11.39
C GLY A 67 5.34 9.23 11.47
N VAL A 68 4.71 8.83 10.36
CA VAL A 68 3.33 8.34 10.37
C VAL A 68 3.22 7.10 11.25
N LEU A 69 4.08 6.11 11.06
CA LEU A 69 4.03 4.85 11.78
C LEU A 69 4.39 4.95 13.26
N LEU A 70 5.17 5.97 13.65
CA LEU A 70 5.46 6.26 15.05
C LEU A 70 4.18 6.64 15.81
N PHE A 71 3.31 7.44 15.21
CA PHE A 71 2.06 7.89 15.83
C PHE A 71 0.88 6.97 15.52
N PHE A 72 0.91 6.29 14.38
CA PHE A 72 -0.20 5.48 13.86
C PHE A 72 0.32 4.12 13.33
N PRO A 73 0.85 3.23 14.20
CA PRO A 73 1.44 1.95 13.77
C PRO A 73 0.45 1.04 13.02
N GLN A 74 -0.85 1.20 13.26
CA GLN A 74 -1.92 0.48 12.58
C GLN A 74 -2.08 0.84 11.09
N ALA A 75 -1.38 1.88 10.61
CA ALA A 75 -1.42 2.30 9.20
C ALA A 75 -0.29 1.70 8.36
N ALA A 76 0.45 0.72 8.88
CA ALA A 76 1.63 0.18 8.22
C ALA A 76 1.35 -0.49 6.86
N ASP A 77 0.21 -1.16 6.75
CA ASP A 77 -0.26 -1.87 5.56
C ASP A 77 -0.76 -0.96 4.43
N LYS A 78 -1.02 0.31 4.73
CA LYS A 78 -1.54 1.30 3.77
C LYS A 78 -0.65 2.55 3.60
N THR A 79 0.57 2.52 4.11
CA THR A 79 1.49 3.67 4.06
C THR A 79 2.70 3.38 3.17
N PHE A 80 2.86 4.15 2.09
CA PHE A 80 3.85 3.94 1.04
C PHE A 80 4.58 5.24 0.71
N LEU A 81 5.71 5.14 -0.01
CA LEU A 81 6.31 6.31 -0.67
C LEU A 81 5.55 6.65 -1.95
N VAL A 82 5.43 7.94 -2.29
CA VAL A 82 4.83 8.38 -3.56
C VAL A 82 5.49 7.70 -4.76
N ARG A 83 6.81 7.44 -4.70
CA ARG A 83 7.58 6.80 -5.79
C ARG A 83 7.77 5.29 -5.62
N ASP A 84 7.02 4.62 -4.74
CA ASP A 84 7.15 3.17 -4.58
C ASP A 84 6.74 2.39 -5.82
N PHE A 85 5.85 2.93 -6.61
CA PHE A 85 5.32 2.33 -7.84
C PHE A 85 6.18 2.62 -9.08
N VAL A 86 7.26 3.40 -8.96
CA VAL A 86 8.24 3.62 -10.04
C VAL A 86 9.23 2.47 -10.04
N GLU A 87 9.04 1.52 -10.96
CA GLU A 87 9.81 0.25 -11.01
C GLU A 87 11.29 0.46 -11.29
N GLU A 88 11.65 1.45 -12.14
CA GLU A 88 13.02 1.71 -12.55
C GLU A 88 13.90 2.30 -11.44
N LEU A 89 13.29 2.76 -10.34
CA LEU A 89 14.02 3.36 -9.24
C LEU A 89 14.45 2.32 -8.20
N PRO A 90 15.74 2.27 -7.87
CA PRO A 90 16.19 1.44 -6.75
C PRO A 90 15.60 1.97 -5.43
N PRO A 91 15.41 1.10 -4.42
CA PRO A 91 14.76 1.47 -3.15
C PRO A 91 15.39 2.68 -2.44
N GLY A 92 16.69 2.91 -2.60
CA GLY A 92 17.40 4.04 -1.99
C GLY A 92 17.20 5.40 -2.69
N GLN A 93 16.50 5.44 -3.84
CA GLN A 93 16.29 6.66 -4.64
C GLN A 93 14.82 7.04 -4.76
N LYS A 94 13.96 6.46 -3.94
CA LYS A 94 12.50 6.72 -3.96
C LYS A 94 12.07 7.94 -3.15
N ASP A 95 12.93 8.45 -2.29
CA ASP A 95 12.66 9.66 -1.53
C ASP A 95 12.65 10.90 -2.44
N ILE A 96 11.74 11.82 -2.16
CA ILE A 96 11.65 13.14 -2.81
C ILE A 96 12.11 14.17 -1.80
N ALA A 97 13.20 14.88 -2.12
CA ALA A 97 13.74 15.89 -1.23
C ALA A 97 12.81 17.10 -1.08
N ASP A 98 12.77 17.68 0.13
CA ASP A 98 12.01 18.89 0.39
C ASP A 98 12.65 20.09 -0.37
N PRO A 99 11.90 20.79 -1.24
CA PRO A 99 12.43 21.92 -2.01
C PRO A 99 12.54 23.21 -1.19
N ILE A 100 12.13 23.20 0.11
CA ILE A 100 12.08 24.41 0.93
C ILE A 100 13.46 25.09 1.03
N GLY A 101 13.48 26.41 0.80
CA GLY A 101 14.73 27.18 0.77
C GLY A 101 15.49 27.12 -0.55
N GLY A 102 15.04 26.28 -1.50
CA GLY A 102 15.60 26.20 -2.85
C GLY A 102 15.03 27.25 -3.80
N ASP A 103 15.64 27.33 -4.99
CA ASP A 103 15.18 28.15 -6.11
C ASP A 103 14.02 27.48 -6.86
N LEU A 104 13.46 28.20 -7.85
CA LEU A 104 12.35 27.69 -8.66
C LEU A 104 12.69 26.34 -9.33
N ARG A 105 13.92 26.14 -9.80
CA ARG A 105 14.35 24.90 -10.46
C ARG A 105 14.24 23.69 -9.52
N ILE A 106 14.59 23.83 -8.25
CA ILE A 106 14.47 22.77 -7.25
C ILE A 106 12.98 22.42 -7.01
N TYR A 107 12.10 23.42 -6.99
CA TYR A 107 10.65 23.18 -6.91
C TYR A 107 10.08 22.49 -8.17
N GLN A 108 10.57 22.85 -9.33
CA GLN A 108 10.19 22.17 -10.59
C GLN A 108 10.64 20.71 -10.60
N GLU A 109 11.89 20.42 -10.18
CA GLU A 109 12.40 19.05 -10.05
C GLU A 109 11.59 18.23 -9.05
N CYS A 110 11.26 18.80 -7.88
CA CYS A 110 10.40 18.15 -6.88
C CYS A 110 9.00 17.84 -7.45
N ARG A 111 8.35 18.83 -8.09
CA ARG A 111 7.06 18.66 -8.76
C ARG A 111 7.08 17.51 -9.77
N ASP A 112 8.11 17.48 -10.62
CA ASP A 112 8.22 16.48 -11.68
C ASP A 112 8.48 15.06 -11.11
N GLN A 113 9.20 14.94 -9.98
CA GLN A 113 9.34 13.69 -9.25
C GLN A 113 8.02 13.22 -8.61
N ILE A 114 7.24 14.14 -8.03
CA ILE A 114 5.91 13.83 -7.50
C ILE A 114 5.00 13.35 -8.64
N LYS A 115 5.01 14.06 -9.76
CA LYS A 115 4.22 13.67 -10.95
C LYS A 115 4.60 12.27 -11.43
N GLN A 116 5.89 11.95 -11.54
CA GLN A 116 6.37 10.62 -11.93
C GLN A 116 5.79 9.53 -11.00
N GLY A 117 5.81 9.76 -9.68
CA GLY A 117 5.26 8.81 -8.71
C GLY A 117 3.76 8.63 -8.85
N ILE A 118 3.01 9.73 -9.06
CA ILE A 118 1.56 9.69 -9.26
C ILE A 118 1.21 8.97 -10.58
N ASP A 119 1.91 9.27 -11.67
CA ASP A 119 1.68 8.62 -12.97
C ASP A 119 1.89 7.11 -12.86
N ALA A 120 2.98 6.66 -12.20
CA ALA A 120 3.25 5.23 -11.98
C ALA A 120 2.20 4.56 -11.07
N LEU A 121 1.74 5.25 -10.02
CA LEU A 121 0.65 4.77 -9.18
C LEU A 121 -0.65 4.61 -9.99
N MET A 122 -1.00 5.59 -10.81
CA MET A 122 -2.22 5.53 -11.62
C MET A 122 -2.14 4.42 -12.66
N GLU A 123 -0.99 4.23 -13.30
CA GLU A 123 -0.77 3.11 -14.21
C GLU A 123 -0.89 1.76 -13.50
N PHE A 124 -0.36 1.65 -12.29
CA PHE A 124 -0.52 0.45 -11.45
C PHE A 124 -1.98 0.18 -11.13
N VAL A 125 -2.73 1.21 -10.71
CA VAL A 125 -4.17 1.10 -10.42
C VAL A 125 -4.97 0.73 -11.67
N GLU A 126 -4.69 1.35 -12.83
CA GLU A 126 -5.36 1.05 -14.11
C GLU A 126 -5.08 -0.40 -14.53
N LYS A 127 -3.82 -0.84 -14.52
CA LYS A 127 -3.45 -2.23 -14.83
C LYS A 127 -4.14 -3.23 -13.90
N THR A 128 -4.26 -2.86 -12.62
CA THR A 128 -4.92 -3.70 -11.62
C THR A 128 -6.44 -3.71 -11.80
N THR A 129 -7.04 -2.60 -12.25
CA THR A 129 -8.48 -2.50 -12.55
C THR A 129 -8.86 -3.03 -13.93
N GLU A 130 -8.08 -2.76 -14.98
CA GLU A 130 -8.34 -3.27 -16.33
C GLU A 130 -8.04 -4.76 -16.46
N GLY A 131 -7.08 -5.27 -15.67
CA GLY A 131 -6.81 -6.71 -15.54
C GLY A 131 -7.87 -7.48 -14.76
N GLY A 132 -8.96 -6.82 -14.33
CA GLY A 132 -10.02 -7.44 -13.55
C GLY A 132 -9.65 -7.71 -12.09
N ALA A 133 -8.49 -7.28 -11.63
CA ALA A 133 -8.00 -7.60 -10.29
C ALA A 133 -8.74 -6.86 -9.15
N LEU A 134 -9.36 -5.69 -9.41
CA LEU A 134 -10.26 -5.04 -8.43
C LEU A 134 -11.74 -5.23 -8.78
N ALA A 135 -12.08 -5.54 -10.04
CA ALA A 135 -13.47 -5.85 -10.43
C ALA A 135 -13.90 -7.28 -10.06
N ALA A 136 -12.96 -8.13 -9.68
CA ALA A 136 -13.19 -9.44 -9.12
C ALA A 136 -11.98 -9.89 -8.29
N VAL A 137 -11.62 -9.15 -7.24
CA VAL A 137 -10.95 -9.83 -6.14
C VAL A 137 -11.96 -10.84 -5.67
N SER A 138 -11.72 -12.10 -6.03
CA SER A 138 -12.54 -13.22 -5.57
C SER A 138 -12.67 -13.06 -4.05
N ASN A 139 -13.89 -12.98 -3.52
CA ASN A 139 -14.12 -13.01 -2.08
C ASN A 139 -13.70 -14.35 -1.46
N VAL A 140 -13.03 -15.17 -2.27
CA VAL A 140 -12.46 -16.46 -1.89
C VAL A 140 -11.05 -16.25 -1.37
N LEU A 141 -10.81 -16.72 -0.17
CA LEU A 141 -9.52 -16.71 0.51
C LEU A 141 -8.85 -18.08 0.41
N ALA A 142 -7.61 -18.13 -0.02
CA ALA A 142 -6.77 -19.32 0.10
C ALA A 142 -6.16 -19.35 1.51
N LEU A 143 -6.34 -20.45 2.24
CA LEU A 143 -5.80 -20.61 3.59
C LEU A 143 -4.90 -21.85 3.63
N GLY A 144 -3.71 -21.73 4.20
CA GLY A 144 -2.79 -22.85 4.37
C GLY A 144 -1.92 -22.70 5.61
N ALA A 145 -1.45 -23.84 6.12
CA ALA A 145 -0.54 -23.86 7.27
C ALA A 145 0.52 -24.96 7.14
N ASP A 146 1.47 -24.99 8.06
CA ASP A 146 2.20 -26.20 8.42
C ASP A 146 1.57 -26.84 9.69
N HIS A 147 2.15 -27.95 10.14
CA HIS A 147 1.69 -28.63 11.35
C HIS A 147 1.73 -27.72 12.58
N GLY A 148 2.66 -26.75 12.65
CA GLY A 148 2.77 -25.81 13.77
C GLY A 148 1.76 -24.67 13.73
N GLY A 149 1.09 -24.46 12.61
CA GLY A 149 0.03 -23.48 12.41
C GLY A 149 -1.35 -24.09 12.26
N PHE A 150 -1.50 -25.41 12.37
CA PHE A 150 -2.74 -26.12 12.09
C PHE A 150 -3.92 -25.62 12.94
N ASP A 151 -3.76 -25.57 14.27
CA ASP A 151 -4.84 -25.15 15.18
C ASP A 151 -5.32 -23.72 14.86
N LEU A 152 -4.37 -22.79 14.67
CA LEU A 152 -4.71 -21.41 14.33
C LEU A 152 -5.37 -21.31 12.94
N LYS A 153 -4.95 -22.15 11.99
CA LYS A 153 -5.61 -22.22 10.67
C LYS A 153 -7.08 -22.63 10.80
N GLU A 154 -7.37 -23.65 11.62
CA GLU A 154 -8.75 -24.09 11.83
C GLU A 154 -9.61 -23.03 12.54
N GLU A 155 -9.06 -22.33 13.54
CA GLU A 155 -9.73 -21.20 14.19
C GLU A 155 -10.01 -20.06 13.20
N LEU A 156 -9.02 -19.69 12.37
CA LEU A 156 -9.18 -18.67 11.33
C LEU A 156 -10.23 -19.06 10.30
N LYS A 157 -10.25 -20.32 9.86
CA LYS A 157 -11.25 -20.83 8.91
C LYS A 157 -12.67 -20.66 9.45
N ALA A 158 -12.91 -21.02 10.70
CA ALA A 158 -14.20 -20.82 11.36
C ALA A 158 -14.57 -19.33 11.46
N HIS A 159 -13.64 -18.48 11.90
CA HIS A 159 -13.86 -17.04 12.04
C HIS A 159 -14.16 -16.34 10.69
N LEU A 160 -13.45 -16.72 9.63
CA LEU A 160 -13.68 -16.17 8.29
C LEU A 160 -15.05 -16.59 7.73
N ALA A 161 -15.44 -17.86 7.95
CA ALA A 161 -16.75 -18.36 7.56
C ALA A 161 -17.92 -17.63 8.27
N GLU A 162 -17.77 -17.34 9.57
CA GLU A 162 -18.74 -16.54 10.34
C GLU A 162 -18.93 -15.12 9.78
N ARG A 163 -17.90 -14.59 9.11
CA ARG A 163 -17.94 -13.28 8.42
C ARG A 163 -18.46 -13.35 7.00
N GLY A 164 -18.88 -14.52 6.54
CA GLY A 164 -19.42 -14.73 5.20
C GLY A 164 -18.36 -14.75 4.08
N LEU A 165 -17.10 -14.97 4.44
CA LEU A 165 -16.01 -15.12 3.47
C LEU A 165 -15.89 -16.59 3.05
N GLU A 166 -15.71 -16.83 1.77
CA GLU A 166 -15.44 -18.15 1.23
C GLU A 166 -13.96 -18.48 1.38
N VAL A 167 -13.65 -19.65 1.96
CA VAL A 167 -12.28 -20.09 2.25
C VAL A 167 -12.00 -21.40 1.53
N VAL A 168 -10.94 -21.42 0.72
CA VAL A 168 -10.34 -22.63 0.17
C VAL A 168 -9.16 -23.05 1.03
N ASP A 169 -9.28 -24.19 1.70
CA ASP A 169 -8.27 -24.73 2.60
C ASP A 169 -7.27 -25.61 1.83
N TYR A 170 -6.03 -25.17 1.74
CA TYR A 170 -4.92 -25.88 1.09
C TYR A 170 -4.18 -26.85 2.03
N GLY A 171 -4.66 -26.99 3.27
CA GLY A 171 -4.11 -27.93 4.23
C GLY A 171 -3.08 -27.34 5.22
N PRO A 172 -2.50 -28.17 6.09
CA PRO A 172 -2.75 -29.60 6.24
C PRO A 172 -4.13 -29.89 6.86
N SER A 173 -4.54 -31.17 6.83
CA SER A 173 -5.78 -31.67 7.46
C SER A 173 -5.59 -32.22 8.87
N SER A 174 -4.35 -32.25 9.37
CA SER A 174 -3.98 -32.67 10.72
C SER A 174 -2.75 -31.91 11.20
N ASP A 175 -2.42 -32.03 12.47
CA ASP A 175 -1.22 -31.51 13.12
C ASP A 175 0.02 -32.42 12.95
N ASP A 176 -0.09 -33.47 12.14
CA ASP A 176 1.05 -34.32 11.82
C ASP A 176 2.16 -33.54 11.11
N SER A 177 3.41 -33.90 11.40
CA SER A 177 4.58 -33.24 10.78
C SER A 177 4.50 -33.26 9.26
N CYS A 178 4.60 -32.08 8.64
CA CYS A 178 4.47 -31.88 7.20
C CYS A 178 5.46 -30.83 6.68
N ASP A 179 5.71 -30.87 5.38
CA ASP A 179 6.60 -29.92 4.68
C ASP A 179 5.84 -28.66 4.29
N TYR A 180 6.11 -27.55 5.00
CA TYR A 180 5.45 -26.25 4.81
C TYR A 180 5.49 -25.70 3.38
N PRO A 181 6.55 -25.94 2.54
CA PRO A 181 6.60 -25.36 1.20
C PRO A 181 5.49 -25.86 0.27
N ASP A 182 4.97 -27.06 0.50
CA ASP A 182 3.91 -27.63 -0.34
C ASP A 182 2.60 -26.87 -0.17
N PHE A 183 2.23 -26.55 1.04
CA PHE A 183 1.04 -25.76 1.36
C PHE A 183 1.21 -24.30 0.97
N ALA A 184 2.35 -23.69 1.28
CA ALA A 184 2.64 -22.31 0.90
C ALA A 184 2.57 -22.10 -0.61
N ARG A 185 3.08 -23.07 -1.39
CA ARG A 185 3.04 -23.01 -2.85
C ARG A 185 1.63 -23.15 -3.41
N GLY A 186 0.79 -23.98 -2.79
CA GLY A 186 -0.63 -24.13 -3.14
C GLY A 186 -1.39 -22.80 -3.02
N VAL A 187 -1.32 -22.18 -1.86
CA VAL A 187 -1.93 -20.87 -1.58
C VAL A 187 -1.39 -19.79 -2.53
N ALA A 188 -0.07 -19.68 -2.68
CA ALA A 188 0.55 -18.68 -3.54
C ALA A 188 0.13 -18.82 -5.02
N ARG A 189 -0.01 -20.03 -5.53
CA ARG A 189 -0.49 -20.29 -6.90
C ARG A 189 -1.94 -19.91 -7.08
N ALA A 190 -2.81 -20.20 -6.11
CA ALA A 190 -4.22 -19.82 -6.16
C ALA A 190 -4.40 -18.30 -6.22
N VAL A 191 -3.56 -17.55 -5.48
CA VAL A 191 -3.56 -16.09 -5.54
C VAL A 191 -2.99 -15.60 -6.87
N ALA A 192 -1.83 -16.11 -7.29
CA ALA A 192 -1.18 -15.70 -8.53
C ALA A 192 -2.01 -15.98 -9.79
N SER A 193 -2.86 -17.03 -9.77
CA SER A 193 -3.79 -17.36 -10.86
C SER A 193 -5.09 -16.56 -10.84
N GLY A 194 -5.37 -15.80 -9.76
CA GLY A 194 -6.63 -15.11 -9.56
C GLY A 194 -7.80 -16.03 -9.12
N GLU A 195 -7.54 -17.31 -8.84
CA GLU A 195 -8.54 -18.24 -8.28
C GLU A 195 -9.03 -17.76 -6.90
N CYS A 196 -8.09 -17.29 -6.08
CA CYS A 196 -8.35 -16.67 -4.79
C CYS A 196 -7.86 -15.22 -4.81
N GLY A 197 -8.63 -14.32 -4.19
CA GLY A 197 -8.26 -12.90 -4.11
C GLY A 197 -7.13 -12.65 -3.12
N PHE A 198 -7.07 -13.43 -2.04
CA PHE A 198 -6.06 -13.32 -1.00
C PHE A 198 -5.60 -14.69 -0.51
N GLY A 199 -4.39 -14.75 0.05
CA GLY A 199 -3.86 -15.93 0.69
C GLY A 199 -3.41 -15.65 2.12
N ILE A 200 -3.79 -16.54 3.05
CA ILE A 200 -3.31 -16.52 4.42
C ILE A 200 -2.46 -17.76 4.67
N LEU A 201 -1.25 -17.57 5.14
CA LEU A 201 -0.31 -18.64 5.45
C LEU A 201 0.07 -18.58 6.94
N VAL A 202 -0.12 -19.69 7.62
CA VAL A 202 0.11 -19.80 9.06
C VAL A 202 1.20 -20.83 9.34
N CYS A 203 2.21 -20.43 10.10
CA CYS A 203 3.19 -21.35 10.67
C CYS A 203 3.72 -20.79 12.00
N LYS A 204 4.58 -21.55 12.65
CA LYS A 204 5.08 -21.17 13.97
C LYS A 204 5.86 -19.85 14.00
N THR A 205 6.56 -19.49 12.92
CA THR A 205 7.42 -18.31 12.84
C THR A 205 7.04 -17.33 11.72
N GLY A 206 6.19 -17.72 10.78
CA GLY A 206 5.84 -16.94 9.58
C GLY A 206 6.93 -16.96 8.48
N VAL A 207 8.19 -17.12 8.82
CA VAL A 207 9.33 -16.91 7.91
C VAL A 207 9.38 -17.93 6.78
N GLY A 208 9.28 -19.22 7.07
CA GLY A 208 9.40 -20.27 6.07
C GLY A 208 8.28 -20.22 5.03
N MET A 209 7.05 -20.07 5.49
CA MET A 209 5.86 -19.95 4.62
C MET A 209 5.94 -18.72 3.72
N SER A 210 6.33 -17.56 4.27
CA SER A 210 6.54 -16.33 3.51
C SER A 210 7.62 -16.51 2.42
N MET A 211 8.77 -17.11 2.77
CA MET A 211 9.85 -17.38 1.80
C MET A 211 9.40 -18.31 0.68
N ALA A 212 8.59 -19.33 0.97
CA ALA A 212 8.10 -20.26 -0.03
C ALA A 212 7.06 -19.63 -0.96
N ALA A 213 6.15 -18.83 -0.42
CA ALA A 213 5.15 -18.10 -1.20
C ALA A 213 5.79 -17.10 -2.17
N ASN A 214 6.74 -16.30 -1.69
CA ASN A 214 7.45 -15.31 -2.50
C ASN A 214 8.34 -15.90 -3.64
N LYS A 215 8.45 -17.22 -3.77
CA LYS A 215 9.06 -17.88 -4.91
C LYS A 215 8.08 -18.15 -6.05
N VAL A 216 6.81 -17.94 -5.85
CA VAL A 216 5.78 -18.03 -6.88
C VAL A 216 5.62 -16.66 -7.52
N ALA A 217 5.88 -16.57 -8.81
CA ALA A 217 5.74 -15.30 -9.53
C ALA A 217 4.25 -14.86 -9.53
N GLY A 218 3.99 -13.61 -9.17
CA GLY A 218 2.65 -13.03 -9.13
C GLY A 218 1.86 -13.29 -7.82
N ALA A 219 2.49 -13.89 -6.80
CA ALA A 219 1.88 -14.07 -5.49
C ALA A 219 2.35 -13.00 -4.50
#